data_a042273821baa73c260f590715266340
#
_entry.id   a042273821baa73c260f590715266340
#
_cell.length_a   1.000
_cell.length_b   1.000
_cell.length_c   1.000
_cell.angle_alpha   90.00
_cell.angle_beta   90.00
_cell.angle_gamma   90.00
#
_symmetry.space_group_name_H-M   'P 1'
#
loop_
_entity.id
_entity.type
_entity.pdbx_description
1 polymer ?
#
loop_
_entity_poly.entity_id
_entity_poly.type
_entity_poly.pdbx_seq_one_letter_code
_entity_poly.pdbx_strand_id
1 'polypeptide(L)'
;RRQRQMCIRDRLKAAIFTFDIPPKKNVEHIEAKVLTTNEEKMHIFEGIGIDYLIECPFTREVMCMEPEDFIRMLVEKLNVKCIVAGEDFHFGHNRRGDYQMLKRYAPVYGYEALILSKMKEDERDISSTFVREEIMAGNIEKANHLLGYRYFVTGMVKHGNQIGRTIGIPTINLIPPEEKLLPPFGVYVTEVFIDDKRYYGVTNVGCKPTIKGNNPVGVETHLLDFREDVYEKVVTVEFRTMIREERRFESIEKLQEQMMNDICLLYTSDAADDLTRV
;
A
#
# COMPACT_ATOMS: atom_id res chain seq x y z
N ARG A 1 0.02 -14.99 7.89
CA ARG A 1 0.40 -15.47 9.25
C ARG A 1 0.41 -17.00 9.37
N ARG A 2 -0.62 -17.76 8.96
CA ARG A 2 -0.63 -19.25 9.03
C ARG A 2 0.53 -19.90 8.26
N GLN A 3 0.84 -19.41 7.06
CA GLN A 3 1.93 -19.91 6.22
C GLN A 3 3.29 -19.70 6.87
N ARG A 4 3.53 -18.53 7.47
CA ARG A 4 4.77 -18.27 8.21
C ARG A 4 4.92 -19.20 9.42
N GLN A 5 3.83 -19.52 10.12
CA GLN A 5 3.87 -20.48 11.24
C GLN A 5 4.26 -21.89 10.78
N MET A 6 3.82 -22.34 9.59
CA MET A 6 4.28 -23.59 8.98
C MET A 6 5.78 -23.54 8.66
N CYS A 7 6.25 -22.48 7.97
CA CYS A 7 7.67 -22.30 7.65
C CYS A 7 8.56 -22.31 8.91
N ILE A 8 8.14 -21.64 9.99
CA ILE A 8 8.88 -21.61 11.26
C ILE A 8 8.98 -23.01 11.87
N ARG A 9 7.88 -23.79 11.85
CA ARG A 9 7.87 -25.15 12.37
C ARG A 9 8.87 -26.06 11.66
N ASP A 10 8.99 -25.90 10.33
CA ASP A 10 9.83 -26.75 9.49
C ASP A 10 11.23 -26.14 9.24
N ARG A 11 11.56 -25.03 9.90
CA ARG A 11 12.81 -24.26 9.76
C ARG A 11 13.06 -23.74 8.33
N LEU A 12 11.99 -23.60 7.53
CA LEU A 12 12.07 -23.02 6.21
C LEU A 12 12.05 -21.49 6.30
N LYS A 13 12.69 -20.85 5.31
CA LYS A 13 12.61 -19.40 5.11
C LYS A 13 11.42 -19.06 4.24
N ALA A 14 10.73 -17.95 4.58
CA ALA A 14 9.63 -17.43 3.80
C ALA A 14 10.16 -16.45 2.74
N ALA A 15 9.85 -16.71 1.47
CA ALA A 15 10.24 -15.84 0.37
C ALA A 15 9.02 -15.41 -0.44
N ILE A 16 9.05 -14.17 -0.93
CA ILE A 16 8.13 -13.69 -1.96
C ILE A 16 8.92 -13.56 -3.25
N PHE A 17 8.40 -14.19 -4.31
CA PHE A 17 8.91 -14.02 -5.66
C PHE A 17 7.99 -13.05 -6.41
N THR A 18 8.55 -11.97 -6.92
CA THR A 18 7.81 -10.95 -7.69
C THR A 18 8.65 -10.49 -8.88
N PHE A 19 8.02 -9.75 -9.80
CA PHE A 19 8.73 -9.08 -10.89
C PHE A 19 8.99 -7.61 -10.53
N ASP A 20 10.13 -7.08 -10.98
CA ASP A 20 10.53 -5.68 -10.82
C ASP A 20 9.52 -4.71 -11.47
N ILE A 21 8.98 -5.11 -12.62
CA ILE A 21 7.94 -4.38 -13.35
C ILE A 21 6.69 -5.25 -13.44
N PRO A 22 5.50 -4.73 -13.09
CA PRO A 22 4.27 -5.48 -13.29
C PRO A 22 4.13 -5.89 -14.77
N PRO A 23 3.89 -7.18 -15.07
CA PRO A 23 3.79 -7.66 -16.45
C PRO A 23 2.80 -6.88 -17.33
N LYS A 24 1.71 -6.38 -16.73
CA LYS A 24 0.71 -5.55 -17.42
C LYS A 24 1.26 -4.21 -17.93
N LYS A 25 2.20 -3.57 -17.21
CA LYS A 25 2.82 -2.30 -17.65
C LYS A 25 3.62 -2.47 -18.95
N ASN A 26 4.30 -3.61 -19.10
CA ASN A 26 5.13 -3.89 -20.28
C ASN A 26 4.32 -4.34 -21.51
N VAL A 27 3.13 -4.90 -21.30
CA VAL A 27 2.31 -5.47 -22.40
C VAL A 27 1.24 -4.47 -22.89
N GLU A 28 0.69 -3.63 -22.02
CA GLU A 28 -0.49 -2.81 -22.34
C GLU A 28 -0.22 -1.30 -22.38
N HIS A 29 1.01 -0.82 -22.11
CA HIS A 29 1.37 0.61 -22.01
C HIS A 29 0.40 1.46 -21.17
N ILE A 30 -0.29 0.85 -20.22
CA ILE A 30 -1.25 1.56 -19.36
C ILE A 30 -0.48 2.14 -18.17
N GLU A 31 -0.50 3.45 -18.02
CA GLU A 31 -0.03 4.18 -16.83
C GLU A 31 -0.98 3.97 -15.63
N ALA A 32 -1.23 2.71 -15.28
CA ALA A 32 -2.07 2.42 -14.14
C ALA A 32 -1.31 2.73 -12.85
N LYS A 33 -1.84 3.64 -12.04
CA LYS A 33 -1.29 3.94 -10.71
C LYS A 33 -1.23 2.69 -9.85
N VAL A 34 -0.17 2.56 -9.05
CA VAL A 34 0.04 1.39 -8.18
C VAL A 34 -0.60 1.58 -6.81
N LEU A 35 -1.14 0.51 -6.21
CA LEU A 35 -1.64 0.53 -4.83
C LEU A 35 -0.49 0.73 -3.83
N THR A 36 0.64 0.09 -4.12
CA THR A 36 1.85 0.17 -3.29
C THR A 36 3.06 0.37 -4.18
N THR A 37 3.95 1.28 -3.81
CA THR A 37 5.27 1.41 -4.42
C THR A 37 6.16 0.23 -4.05
N ASN A 38 7.33 0.09 -4.68
CA ASN A 38 8.26 -0.99 -4.31
C ASN A 38 8.78 -0.83 -2.86
N GLU A 39 9.04 0.40 -2.44
CA GLU A 39 9.44 0.71 -1.05
C GLU A 39 8.34 0.35 -0.05
N GLU A 40 7.09 0.70 -0.35
CA GLU A 40 5.94 0.36 0.48
C GLU A 40 5.70 -1.16 0.55
N LYS A 41 5.92 -1.89 -0.55
CA LYS A 41 5.86 -3.37 -0.54
C LYS A 41 6.91 -3.98 0.39
N MET A 42 8.14 -3.48 0.35
CA MET A 42 9.20 -3.94 1.25
C MET A 42 8.79 -3.75 2.71
N HIS A 43 8.27 -2.58 3.06
CA HIS A 43 7.78 -2.30 4.41
C HIS A 43 6.66 -3.26 4.84
N ILE A 44 5.66 -3.52 3.98
CA ILE A 44 4.59 -4.49 4.25
C ILE A 44 5.17 -5.90 4.47
N PHE A 45 6.09 -6.34 3.61
CA PHE A 45 6.66 -7.69 3.69
C PHE A 45 7.53 -7.87 4.93
N GLU A 46 8.27 -6.85 5.31
CA GLU A 46 9.03 -6.81 6.57
C GLU A 46 8.09 -6.93 7.78
N GLY A 47 7.02 -6.14 7.80
CA GLY A 47 6.01 -6.18 8.88
C GLY A 47 5.31 -7.53 9.05
N ILE A 48 5.09 -8.31 7.98
CA ILE A 48 4.57 -9.68 8.06
C ILE A 48 5.67 -10.73 8.25
N GLY A 49 6.93 -10.31 8.25
CA GLY A 49 8.11 -11.11 8.56
C GLY A 49 8.52 -12.07 7.45
N ILE A 50 8.48 -11.64 6.21
CA ILE A 50 9.10 -12.34 5.08
C ILE A 50 10.62 -12.27 5.24
N ASP A 51 11.31 -13.39 5.04
CA ASP A 51 12.77 -13.47 5.14
C ASP A 51 13.46 -12.95 3.86
N TYR A 52 12.85 -13.17 2.68
CA TYR A 52 13.44 -12.78 1.38
C TYR A 52 12.38 -12.22 0.44
N LEU A 53 12.71 -11.09 -0.19
CA LEU A 53 12.02 -10.57 -1.36
C LEU A 53 12.92 -10.82 -2.58
N ILE A 54 12.43 -11.62 -3.52
CA ILE A 54 13.15 -11.94 -4.77
C ILE A 54 12.48 -11.17 -5.89
N GLU A 55 13.10 -10.09 -6.33
CA GLU A 55 12.66 -9.32 -7.49
C GLU A 55 13.35 -9.85 -8.75
N CYS A 56 12.58 -10.51 -9.60
CA CYS A 56 13.08 -11.05 -10.85
C CYS A 56 12.88 -10.02 -11.97
N PRO A 57 13.94 -9.61 -12.69
CA PRO A 57 13.81 -8.76 -13.86
C PRO A 57 12.89 -9.39 -14.90
N PHE A 58 11.83 -8.69 -15.31
CA PHE A 58 10.89 -9.18 -16.31
C PHE A 58 11.44 -8.99 -17.73
N THR A 59 12.51 -9.72 -18.03
CA THR A 59 13.19 -9.70 -19.34
C THR A 59 12.41 -10.50 -20.38
N ARG A 60 12.77 -10.32 -21.66
CA ARG A 60 12.21 -11.12 -22.75
C ARG A 60 12.45 -12.62 -22.56
N GLU A 61 13.58 -13.00 -21.99
CA GLU A 61 13.91 -14.40 -21.68
C GLU A 61 12.94 -14.98 -20.64
N VAL A 62 12.70 -14.25 -19.55
CA VAL A 62 11.75 -14.63 -18.50
C VAL A 62 10.32 -14.67 -19.04
N MET A 63 9.93 -13.71 -19.88
CA MET A 63 8.62 -13.67 -20.52
C MET A 63 8.36 -14.85 -21.45
N CYS A 64 9.41 -15.35 -22.12
CA CYS A 64 9.35 -16.51 -23.03
C CYS A 64 9.66 -17.84 -22.34
N MET A 65 9.92 -17.86 -21.04
CA MET A 65 10.28 -19.07 -20.29
C MET A 65 9.10 -20.05 -20.23
N GLU A 66 9.36 -21.30 -20.61
CA GLU A 66 8.33 -22.35 -20.51
C GLU A 66 7.94 -22.58 -19.03
N PRO A 67 6.68 -22.93 -18.75
CA PRO A 67 6.22 -23.11 -17.39
C PRO A 67 7.04 -24.14 -16.58
N GLU A 68 7.44 -25.24 -17.20
CA GLU A 68 8.25 -26.25 -16.52
C GLU A 68 9.66 -25.73 -16.18
N ASP A 69 10.28 -24.96 -17.06
CA ASP A 69 11.58 -24.33 -16.81
C ASP A 69 11.51 -23.32 -15.65
N PHE A 70 10.38 -22.61 -15.52
CA PHE A 70 10.15 -21.73 -14.39
C PHE A 70 10.10 -22.50 -13.06
N ILE A 71 9.35 -23.61 -13.01
CA ILE A 71 9.29 -24.47 -11.81
C ILE A 71 10.69 -25.01 -11.47
N ARG A 72 11.40 -25.54 -12.48
CA ARG A 72 12.75 -26.06 -12.33
C ARG A 72 13.71 -24.99 -11.78
N MET A 73 13.66 -23.78 -12.33
CA MET A 73 14.45 -22.66 -11.84
C MET A 73 14.21 -22.37 -10.35
N LEU A 74 12.93 -22.34 -9.90
CA LEU A 74 12.60 -22.13 -8.51
C LEU A 74 13.16 -23.23 -7.61
N VAL A 75 13.07 -24.48 -8.02
CA VAL A 75 13.54 -25.61 -7.20
C VAL A 75 15.06 -25.70 -7.21
N GLU A 76 15.71 -25.63 -8.37
CA GLU A 76 17.15 -25.83 -8.49
C GLU A 76 17.98 -24.64 -8.01
N LYS A 77 17.56 -23.39 -8.34
CA LYS A 77 18.32 -22.20 -7.98
C LYS A 77 17.97 -21.65 -6.59
N LEU A 78 16.71 -21.75 -6.17
CA LEU A 78 16.25 -21.21 -4.90
C LEU A 78 16.02 -22.29 -3.84
N ASN A 79 16.21 -23.57 -4.17
CA ASN A 79 15.98 -24.71 -3.28
C ASN A 79 14.58 -24.68 -2.63
N VAL A 80 13.57 -24.29 -3.39
CA VAL A 80 12.19 -24.16 -2.90
C VAL A 80 11.67 -25.53 -2.45
N LYS A 81 11.09 -25.58 -1.26
CA LYS A 81 10.48 -26.80 -0.67
C LYS A 81 8.97 -26.72 -0.62
N CYS A 82 8.39 -25.52 -0.69
CA CYS A 82 6.97 -25.31 -0.75
C CYS A 82 6.66 -24.13 -1.66
N ILE A 83 5.75 -24.30 -2.60
CA ILE A 83 5.23 -23.23 -3.45
C ILE A 83 3.80 -22.93 -3.02
N VAL A 84 3.54 -21.67 -2.64
CA VAL A 84 2.21 -21.18 -2.27
C VAL A 84 1.69 -20.30 -3.40
N ALA A 85 0.54 -20.64 -3.94
CA ALA A 85 -0.07 -19.91 -5.05
C ALA A 85 -1.59 -19.81 -4.89
N GLY A 86 -2.20 -18.80 -5.52
CA GLY A 86 -3.66 -18.72 -5.65
C GLY A 86 -4.19 -19.62 -6.76
N GLU A 87 -5.47 -19.92 -6.73
CA GLU A 87 -6.15 -20.71 -7.78
C GLU A 87 -6.13 -20.02 -9.16
N ASP A 88 -5.97 -18.70 -9.20
CA ASP A 88 -5.88 -17.89 -10.42
C ASP A 88 -4.44 -17.61 -10.86
N PHE A 89 -3.47 -18.19 -10.18
CA PHE A 89 -2.05 -18.00 -10.51
C PHE A 89 -1.71 -18.64 -11.84
N HIS A 90 -1.16 -17.83 -12.74
CA HIS A 90 -0.64 -18.28 -14.04
C HIS A 90 0.80 -17.80 -14.22
N PHE A 91 1.61 -18.65 -14.84
CA PHE A 91 3.03 -18.38 -15.05
C PHE A 91 3.54 -18.97 -16.37
N GLY A 92 4.79 -18.64 -16.70
CA GLY A 92 5.45 -19.11 -17.93
C GLY A 92 4.91 -18.43 -19.19
N HIS A 93 5.48 -18.80 -20.32
CA HIS A 93 5.17 -18.23 -21.62
C HIS A 93 3.68 -18.33 -21.96
N ASN A 94 3.07 -17.19 -22.36
CA ASN A 94 1.65 -17.06 -22.66
C ASN A 94 0.72 -17.55 -21.53
N ARG A 95 1.18 -17.49 -20.27
CA ARG A 95 0.39 -17.90 -19.09
C ARG A 95 -0.09 -19.36 -19.14
N ARG A 96 0.67 -20.25 -19.81
CA ARG A 96 0.30 -21.67 -19.99
C ARG A 96 0.45 -22.51 -18.71
N GLY A 97 1.24 -22.05 -17.75
CA GLY A 97 1.36 -22.66 -16.43
C GLY A 97 0.22 -22.21 -15.52
N ASP A 98 -0.31 -23.10 -14.72
CA ASP A 98 -1.37 -22.87 -13.73
C ASP A 98 -1.10 -23.62 -12.42
N TYR A 99 -1.99 -23.48 -11.44
CA TYR A 99 -1.88 -24.18 -10.16
C TYR A 99 -1.96 -25.71 -10.29
N GLN A 100 -2.67 -26.24 -11.30
CA GLN A 100 -2.73 -27.68 -11.54
C GLN A 100 -1.38 -28.22 -12.00
N MET A 101 -0.69 -27.44 -12.83
CA MET A 101 0.66 -27.76 -13.24
C MET A 101 1.63 -27.76 -12.04
N LEU A 102 1.50 -26.78 -11.11
CA LEU A 102 2.28 -26.79 -9.86
C LEU A 102 2.04 -28.07 -9.06
N LYS A 103 0.80 -28.52 -8.91
CA LYS A 103 0.47 -29.78 -8.22
C LYS A 103 1.05 -31.01 -8.93
N ARG A 104 0.98 -31.04 -10.26
CA ARG A 104 1.47 -32.17 -11.07
C ARG A 104 2.98 -32.35 -10.96
N TYR A 105 3.72 -31.24 -10.98
CA TYR A 105 5.18 -31.28 -10.92
C TYR A 105 5.74 -31.36 -9.48
N ALA A 106 4.92 -31.17 -8.46
CA ALA A 106 5.34 -31.26 -7.07
C ALA A 106 6.08 -32.58 -6.73
N PRO A 107 5.53 -33.78 -7.06
CA PRO A 107 6.23 -35.04 -6.79
C PRO A 107 7.47 -35.24 -7.70
N VAL A 108 7.51 -34.61 -8.88
CA VAL A 108 8.65 -34.75 -9.82
C VAL A 108 9.87 -34.00 -9.31
N TYR A 109 9.66 -32.77 -8.81
CA TYR A 109 10.74 -31.89 -8.37
C TYR A 109 10.91 -31.84 -6.84
N GLY A 110 10.12 -32.60 -6.08
CA GLY A 110 10.28 -32.74 -4.63
C GLY A 110 9.95 -31.51 -3.82
N TYR A 111 8.92 -30.76 -4.19
CA TYR A 111 8.36 -29.66 -3.41
C TYR A 111 6.89 -29.91 -3.06
N GLU A 112 6.36 -29.17 -2.08
CA GLU A 112 4.94 -29.12 -1.75
C GLU A 112 4.25 -27.99 -2.50
N ALA A 113 3.06 -28.23 -3.06
CA ALA A 113 2.22 -27.20 -3.68
C ALA A 113 1.01 -26.89 -2.80
N LEU A 114 0.98 -25.71 -2.20
CA LEU A 114 -0.12 -25.23 -1.39
C LEU A 114 -0.93 -24.19 -2.19
N ILE A 115 -2.15 -24.59 -2.55
CA ILE A 115 -3.04 -23.72 -3.33
C ILE A 115 -4.07 -23.08 -2.42
N LEU A 116 -4.20 -21.76 -2.52
CA LEU A 116 -5.10 -20.96 -1.71
C LEU A 116 -6.29 -20.53 -2.55
N SER A 117 -7.49 -20.75 -2.02
CA SER A 117 -8.70 -20.20 -2.60
C SER A 117 -8.75 -18.68 -2.38
N LYS A 118 -9.38 -17.97 -3.29
CA LYS A 118 -9.60 -16.55 -3.16
C LYS A 118 -10.49 -16.24 -1.96
N MET A 119 -10.13 -15.19 -1.26
CA MET A 119 -11.00 -14.60 -0.25
C MET A 119 -12.09 -13.79 -0.95
N LYS A 120 -13.28 -13.80 -0.38
CA LYS A 120 -14.43 -13.05 -0.88
C LYS A 120 -14.95 -12.11 0.19
N GLU A 121 -15.52 -11.00 -0.27
CA GLU A 121 -16.31 -10.06 0.51
C GLU A 121 -17.56 -9.73 -0.31
N ASP A 122 -18.75 -9.85 0.30
CA ASP A 122 -20.04 -9.63 -0.37
C ASP A 122 -20.16 -10.42 -1.70
N GLU A 123 -19.79 -11.71 -1.71
CA GLU A 123 -19.75 -12.61 -2.87
C GLU A 123 -18.76 -12.22 -3.99
N ARG A 124 -18.04 -11.10 -3.84
CA ARG A 124 -17.04 -10.62 -4.78
C ARG A 124 -15.62 -11.04 -4.34
N ASP A 125 -14.81 -11.51 -5.29
CA ASP A 125 -13.40 -11.83 -5.04
C ASP A 125 -12.62 -10.57 -4.61
N ILE A 126 -11.90 -10.67 -3.48
CA ILE A 126 -10.96 -9.62 -3.07
C ILE A 126 -9.81 -9.58 -4.07
N SER A 127 -9.65 -8.43 -4.71
CA SER A 127 -8.65 -8.21 -5.77
C SER A 127 -8.12 -6.78 -5.72
N SER A 128 -6.97 -6.55 -6.35
CA SER A 128 -6.41 -5.20 -6.50
C SER A 128 -7.37 -4.24 -7.22
N THR A 129 -8.21 -4.74 -8.12
CA THR A 129 -9.24 -3.94 -8.80
C THR A 129 -10.31 -3.51 -7.81
N PHE A 130 -10.82 -4.42 -6.99
CA PHE A 130 -11.82 -4.09 -5.99
C PHE A 130 -11.31 -3.07 -4.96
N VAL A 131 -10.09 -3.27 -4.47
CA VAL A 131 -9.46 -2.30 -3.55
C VAL A 131 -9.31 -0.91 -4.20
N ARG A 132 -8.90 -0.84 -5.48
CA ARG A 132 -8.80 0.44 -6.20
C ARG A 132 -10.12 1.16 -6.30
N GLU A 133 -11.18 0.45 -6.62
CA GLU A 133 -12.53 1.01 -6.73
C GLU A 133 -12.96 1.63 -5.40
N GLU A 134 -12.75 0.92 -4.27
CA GLU A 134 -13.12 1.42 -2.95
C GLU A 134 -12.26 2.63 -2.55
N ILE A 135 -10.95 2.62 -2.81
CA ILE A 135 -10.09 3.80 -2.57
C ILE A 135 -10.56 5.00 -3.40
N MET A 136 -10.81 4.80 -4.70
CA MET A 136 -11.25 5.87 -5.61
C MET A 136 -12.65 6.40 -5.29
N ALA A 137 -13.49 5.60 -4.64
CA ALA A 137 -14.79 6.02 -4.12
C ALA A 137 -14.71 6.74 -2.76
N GLY A 138 -13.52 6.81 -2.13
CA GLY A 138 -13.35 7.37 -0.79
C GLY A 138 -13.75 6.44 0.36
N ASN A 139 -14.10 5.18 0.06
CA ASN A 139 -14.49 4.16 1.03
C ASN A 139 -13.25 3.56 1.72
N ILE A 140 -12.51 4.39 2.45
CA ILE A 140 -11.20 4.04 3.00
C ILE A 140 -11.30 2.89 4.00
N GLU A 141 -12.31 2.87 4.86
CA GLU A 141 -12.52 1.81 5.86
C GLU A 141 -12.72 0.45 5.16
N LYS A 142 -13.52 0.40 4.10
CA LYS A 142 -13.73 -0.82 3.33
C LYS A 142 -12.48 -1.24 2.60
N ALA A 143 -11.73 -0.30 2.01
CA ALA A 143 -10.45 -0.59 1.38
C ALA A 143 -9.44 -1.18 2.39
N ASN A 144 -9.38 -0.63 3.61
CA ASN A 144 -8.54 -1.13 4.71
C ASN A 144 -8.95 -2.55 5.13
N HIS A 145 -10.24 -2.80 5.24
CA HIS A 145 -10.78 -4.14 5.53
C HIS A 145 -10.36 -5.15 4.45
N LEU A 146 -10.52 -4.82 3.18
CA LEU A 146 -10.14 -5.67 2.05
C LEU A 146 -8.63 -5.94 1.98
N LEU A 147 -7.81 -4.94 2.33
CA LEU A 147 -6.34 -5.05 2.36
C LEU A 147 -5.85 -5.87 3.57
N GLY A 148 -6.57 -5.84 4.70
CA GLY A 148 -6.12 -6.39 5.97
C GLY A 148 -5.05 -5.53 6.67
N TYR A 149 -4.80 -4.34 6.16
CA TYR A 149 -3.95 -3.28 6.75
C TYR A 149 -4.47 -1.91 6.30
N ARG A 150 -4.06 -0.84 6.98
CA ARG A 150 -4.47 0.53 6.57
C ARG A 150 -3.76 0.95 5.30
N TYR A 151 -4.51 1.51 4.37
CA TYR A 151 -3.94 2.10 3.16
C TYR A 151 -3.05 3.28 3.53
N PHE A 152 -1.86 3.34 2.99
CA PHE A 152 -0.87 4.34 3.40
C PHE A 152 -0.07 4.90 2.24
N VAL A 153 0.61 5.99 2.52
CA VAL A 153 1.58 6.65 1.65
C VAL A 153 2.84 6.89 2.45
N THR A 154 3.97 6.46 1.92
CA THR A 154 5.28 6.75 2.49
C THR A 154 6.01 7.78 1.64
N GLY A 155 6.65 8.74 2.27
CA GLY A 155 7.43 9.75 1.56
C GLY A 155 8.27 10.63 2.49
N MET A 156 9.19 11.36 1.88
CA MET A 156 10.03 12.33 2.59
C MET A 156 9.24 13.63 2.81
N VAL A 157 9.33 14.17 4.02
CA VAL A 157 8.72 15.46 4.35
C VAL A 157 9.46 16.58 3.63
N LYS A 158 8.72 17.33 2.81
CA LYS A 158 9.24 18.47 2.03
C LYS A 158 8.74 19.79 2.59
N HIS A 159 9.50 20.86 2.33
CA HIS A 159 9.03 22.20 2.59
C HIS A 159 7.80 22.53 1.70
N GLY A 160 6.70 22.95 2.34
CA GLY A 160 5.51 23.47 1.66
C GLY A 160 5.42 24.99 1.73
N ASN A 161 4.26 25.53 1.36
CA ASN A 161 4.00 26.98 1.41
C ASN A 161 3.89 27.53 2.85
N GLN A 162 3.92 26.70 3.88
CA GLN A 162 3.87 27.03 5.31
C GLN A 162 2.65 27.87 5.75
N ILE A 163 1.56 27.88 4.97
CA ILE A 163 0.33 28.63 5.30
C ILE A 163 -0.24 28.15 6.64
N GLY A 164 -0.24 26.84 6.90
CA GLY A 164 -0.68 26.29 8.19
C GLY A 164 0.08 26.86 9.38
N ARG A 165 1.39 27.15 9.23
CA ARG A 165 2.18 27.77 10.30
C ARG A 165 1.71 29.19 10.63
N THR A 166 1.27 29.98 9.63
CA THR A 166 0.79 31.35 9.85
C THR A 166 -0.54 31.40 10.57
N ILE A 167 -1.34 30.35 10.49
CA ILE A 167 -2.66 30.22 11.16
C ILE A 167 -2.59 29.34 12.43
N GLY A 168 -1.38 29.00 12.90
CA GLY A 168 -1.20 28.21 14.12
C GLY A 168 -1.47 26.70 13.98
N ILE A 169 -1.65 26.20 12.76
CA ILE A 169 -1.93 24.78 12.44
C ILE A 169 -0.82 24.27 11.49
N PRO A 170 0.42 24.04 11.99
CA PRO A 170 1.51 23.60 11.16
C PRO A 170 1.24 22.22 10.53
N THR A 171 1.65 22.05 9.28
CA THR A 171 1.49 20.80 8.53
C THR A 171 2.83 20.29 8.03
N ILE A 172 2.98 18.98 7.99
CA ILE A 172 4.00 18.30 7.18
C ILE A 172 3.48 18.06 5.77
N ASN A 173 4.39 18.06 4.79
CA ASN A 173 4.02 17.97 3.38
C ASN A 173 4.77 16.81 2.73
N LEU A 174 4.05 15.89 2.12
CA LEU A 174 4.60 14.82 1.30
C LEU A 174 4.19 15.04 -0.17
N ILE A 175 5.09 14.71 -1.08
CA ILE A 175 4.82 14.62 -2.51
C ILE A 175 5.08 13.16 -2.88
N PRO A 176 4.04 12.32 -2.91
CA PRO A 176 4.17 10.92 -3.28
C PRO A 176 4.63 10.76 -4.73
N PRO A 177 5.23 9.62 -5.10
CA PRO A 177 5.54 9.30 -6.48
C PRO A 177 4.30 9.37 -7.37
N GLU A 178 4.47 9.81 -8.63
CA GLU A 178 3.34 10.02 -9.53
C GLU A 178 2.56 8.74 -9.80
N GLU A 179 3.23 7.61 -9.82
CA GLU A 179 2.62 6.28 -9.99
C GLU A 179 1.80 5.81 -8.77
N LYS A 180 1.96 6.41 -7.59
CA LYS A 180 1.18 6.04 -6.41
C LYS A 180 -0.29 6.42 -6.59
N LEU A 181 -1.19 5.47 -6.34
CA LEU A 181 -2.62 5.76 -6.23
C LEU A 181 -2.86 6.55 -4.95
N LEU A 182 -3.48 7.69 -5.05
CA LEU A 182 -3.96 8.46 -3.90
C LEU A 182 -5.48 8.36 -3.81
N PRO A 183 -6.05 8.44 -2.60
CA PRO A 183 -7.49 8.57 -2.46
C PRO A 183 -7.98 9.90 -3.06
N PRO A 184 -9.31 10.10 -3.21
CA PRO A 184 -9.88 11.35 -3.74
C PRO A 184 -9.41 12.58 -2.98
N PHE A 185 -9.51 13.74 -3.62
CA PHE A 185 -9.21 15.01 -2.96
C PHE A 185 -10.17 15.24 -1.81
N GLY A 186 -9.62 15.46 -0.62
CA GLY A 186 -10.41 15.56 0.58
C GLY A 186 -9.58 15.56 1.85
N VAL A 187 -10.28 15.59 2.96
CA VAL A 187 -9.71 15.60 4.31
C VAL A 187 -9.97 14.26 4.98
N TYR A 188 -8.95 13.73 5.60
CA TYR A 188 -8.92 12.38 6.16
C TYR A 188 -8.41 12.37 7.60
N VAL A 189 -8.95 11.49 8.42
CA VAL A 189 -8.29 11.06 9.66
C VAL A 189 -7.16 10.14 9.30
N THR A 190 -5.98 10.35 9.87
CA THR A 190 -4.79 9.56 9.59
C THR A 190 -4.01 9.23 10.86
N GLU A 191 -3.22 8.16 10.79
CA GLU A 191 -2.12 7.89 11.71
C GLU A 191 -0.80 8.10 10.97
N VAL A 192 0.14 8.75 11.62
CA VAL A 192 1.43 9.07 11.02
C VAL A 192 2.54 8.43 11.84
N PHE A 193 3.42 7.71 11.18
CA PHE A 193 4.56 7.07 11.80
C PHE A 193 5.84 7.84 11.45
N ILE A 194 6.56 8.26 12.49
CA ILE A 194 7.82 9.00 12.42
C ILE A 194 8.78 8.35 13.41
N ASP A 195 9.91 7.83 12.94
CA ASP A 195 10.92 7.19 13.80
C ASP A 195 10.27 6.17 14.79
N ASP A 196 9.44 5.26 14.31
CA ASP A 196 8.69 4.24 15.06
C ASP A 196 7.66 4.78 16.09
N LYS A 197 7.47 6.09 16.16
CA LYS A 197 6.42 6.71 16.98
C LYS A 197 5.17 6.97 16.16
N ARG A 198 4.02 6.76 16.78
CA ARG A 198 2.70 6.99 16.17
C ARG A 198 2.11 8.31 16.63
N TYR A 199 1.60 9.08 15.68
CA TYR A 199 0.88 10.33 15.88
C TYR A 199 -0.44 10.29 15.14
N TYR A 200 -1.45 10.95 15.68
CA TYR A 200 -2.70 11.18 14.96
C TYR A 200 -2.62 12.45 14.15
N GLY A 201 -3.31 12.49 13.01
CA GLY A 201 -3.30 13.65 12.14
C GLY A 201 -4.56 13.83 11.33
N VAL A 202 -4.77 15.07 10.90
CA VAL A 202 -5.74 15.43 9.87
C VAL A 202 -4.99 15.72 8.59
N THR A 203 -5.30 14.95 7.56
CA THR A 203 -4.58 14.97 6.28
C THR A 203 -5.47 15.50 5.17
N ASN A 204 -4.99 16.50 4.44
CA ASN A 204 -5.57 16.94 3.19
C ASN A 204 -4.83 16.30 2.01
N VAL A 205 -5.57 15.63 1.13
CA VAL A 205 -5.10 15.19 -0.18
C VAL A 205 -5.64 16.15 -1.22
N GLY A 206 -4.77 16.85 -1.94
CA GLY A 206 -5.21 17.88 -2.89
C GLY A 206 -4.11 18.37 -3.81
N CYS A 207 -4.48 19.17 -4.81
CA CYS A 207 -3.54 19.82 -5.70
C CYS A 207 -3.05 21.14 -5.11
N LYS A 208 -1.74 21.36 -5.09
CA LYS A 208 -1.18 22.68 -4.77
C LYS A 208 -1.21 23.58 -6.00
N PRO A 209 -1.90 24.71 -5.95
CA PRO A 209 -1.81 25.69 -7.03
C PRO A 209 -0.38 26.27 -7.06
N THR A 210 0.41 25.87 -8.04
CA THR A 210 1.71 26.49 -8.32
C THR A 210 1.57 27.44 -9.51
N ILE A 211 2.32 28.55 -9.47
CA ILE A 211 2.28 29.60 -10.51
C ILE A 211 2.83 29.12 -11.86
N LYS A 212 3.44 27.93 -11.92
CA LYS A 212 4.02 27.34 -13.16
C LYS A 212 3.65 25.86 -13.30
N GLY A 213 2.62 25.60 -14.02
CA GLY A 213 2.41 24.49 -14.98
C GLY A 213 2.25 23.06 -14.51
N ASN A 214 2.81 22.58 -13.45
CA ASN A 214 2.61 21.22 -12.97
C ASN A 214 2.24 21.27 -11.48
N ASN A 215 0.97 20.98 -11.19
CA ASN A 215 0.47 20.98 -9.80
C ASN A 215 0.55 19.55 -9.25
N PRO A 216 1.63 19.15 -8.58
CA PRO A 216 1.70 17.82 -8.00
C PRO A 216 0.63 17.68 -6.92
N VAL A 217 0.00 16.50 -6.90
CA VAL A 217 -0.89 16.15 -5.79
C VAL A 217 -0.05 15.98 -4.55
N GLY A 218 -0.39 16.72 -3.50
CA GLY A 218 0.28 16.68 -2.21
C GLY A 218 -0.56 15.98 -1.15
N VAL A 219 0.11 15.48 -0.14
CA VAL A 219 -0.46 14.96 1.10
C VAL A 219 0.03 15.88 2.21
N GLU A 220 -0.86 16.73 2.72
CA GLU A 220 -0.57 17.70 3.78
C GLU A 220 -1.23 17.25 5.09
N THR A 221 -0.42 17.00 6.12
CA THR A 221 -0.92 16.48 7.40
C THR A 221 -0.60 17.41 8.54
N HIS A 222 -1.63 17.82 9.28
CA HIS A 222 -1.49 18.40 10.61
C HIS A 222 -1.39 17.27 11.63
N LEU A 223 -0.30 17.26 12.41
CA LEU A 223 -0.08 16.29 13.49
C LEU A 223 -0.56 16.86 14.81
N LEU A 224 -1.34 16.06 15.56
CA LEU A 224 -1.80 16.44 16.89
C LEU A 224 -0.63 16.36 17.89
N ASP A 225 -0.59 17.34 18.82
CA ASP A 225 0.36 17.40 19.93
C ASP A 225 1.85 17.26 19.49
N PHE A 226 2.15 17.68 18.26
CA PHE A 226 3.47 17.54 17.66
C PHE A 226 4.14 18.91 17.46
N ARG A 227 5.42 19.03 17.88
CA ARG A 227 6.19 20.29 17.79
C ARG A 227 7.61 20.11 17.28
N GLU A 228 8.00 18.88 16.89
CA GLU A 228 9.36 18.60 16.43
C GLU A 228 9.53 18.99 14.96
N ASP A 229 10.79 19.24 14.56
CA ASP A 229 11.15 19.40 13.15
C ASP A 229 11.36 18.01 12.53
N VAL A 230 10.68 17.77 11.41
CA VAL A 230 10.73 16.48 10.69
C VAL A 230 10.99 16.64 9.19
N TYR A 231 11.51 17.79 8.78
CA TYR A 231 11.94 17.96 7.39
C TYR A 231 12.99 16.92 7.04
N GLU A 232 12.93 16.45 5.79
CA GLU A 232 13.82 15.43 5.22
C GLU A 232 13.72 14.03 5.86
N LYS A 233 12.89 13.85 6.90
CA LYS A 233 12.56 12.52 7.41
C LYS A 233 11.57 11.81 6.49
N VAL A 234 11.70 10.50 6.41
CA VAL A 234 10.70 9.62 5.78
C VAL A 234 9.61 9.33 6.79
N VAL A 235 8.36 9.57 6.39
CA VAL A 235 7.20 9.31 7.24
C VAL A 235 6.17 8.48 6.47
N THR A 236 5.37 7.71 7.21
CA THR A 236 4.27 6.93 6.68
C THR A 236 2.96 7.52 7.18
N VAL A 237 2.06 7.86 6.26
CA VAL A 237 0.71 8.36 6.54
C VAL A 237 -0.30 7.28 6.22
N GLU A 238 -0.92 6.70 7.24
CA GLU A 238 -1.97 5.69 7.13
C GLU A 238 -3.35 6.35 7.17
N PHE A 239 -4.18 6.09 6.16
CA PHE A 239 -5.53 6.62 6.07
C PHE A 239 -6.51 5.76 6.85
N ARG A 240 -7.30 6.38 7.74
CA ARG A 240 -8.35 5.71 8.53
C ARG A 240 -9.72 5.87 7.88
N THR A 241 -10.17 7.11 7.75
CA THR A 241 -11.49 7.45 7.21
C THR A 241 -11.46 8.80 6.51
N MET A 242 -12.39 9.01 5.58
CA MET A 242 -12.60 10.30 4.93
C MET A 242 -13.55 11.14 5.76
N ILE A 243 -13.13 12.36 6.12
CA ILE A 243 -13.97 13.32 6.86
C ILE A 243 -14.91 14.05 5.90
N ARG A 244 -14.35 14.56 4.79
CA ARG A 244 -15.08 15.37 3.81
C ARG A 244 -14.26 15.53 2.51
N GLU A 245 -14.93 15.94 1.45
CA GLU A 245 -14.30 16.39 0.20
C GLU A 245 -13.53 17.71 0.39
N GLU A 246 -12.57 17.96 -0.51
CA GLU A 246 -11.86 19.24 -0.57
C GLU A 246 -12.82 20.35 -1.01
N ARG A 247 -12.70 21.52 -0.36
CA ARG A 247 -13.48 22.69 -0.71
C ARG A 247 -12.65 23.96 -0.62
N ARG A 248 -13.06 24.98 -1.38
CA ARG A 248 -12.47 26.33 -1.30
C ARG A 248 -13.10 27.12 -0.15
N PHE A 249 -12.30 27.95 0.48
CA PHE A 249 -12.74 28.86 1.55
C PHE A 249 -12.64 30.31 1.08
N GLU A 250 -13.59 31.12 1.48
CA GLU A 250 -13.68 32.53 1.11
C GLU A 250 -12.62 33.39 1.86
N SER A 251 -12.15 32.90 3.02
CA SER A 251 -11.13 33.59 3.82
C SER A 251 -10.27 32.59 4.59
N ILE A 252 -9.12 33.06 5.09
CA ILE A 252 -8.19 32.29 5.90
C ILE A 252 -8.82 31.92 7.24
N GLU A 253 -9.63 32.81 7.80
CA GLU A 253 -10.34 32.60 9.08
C GLU A 253 -11.34 31.42 8.96
N LYS A 254 -12.11 31.36 7.86
CA LYS A 254 -13.01 30.24 7.59
C LYS A 254 -12.27 28.92 7.36
N LEU A 255 -11.10 28.96 6.73
CA LEU A 255 -10.24 27.78 6.61
C LEU A 255 -9.78 27.31 7.99
N GLN A 256 -9.30 28.21 8.83
CA GLN A 256 -8.85 27.90 10.19
C GLN A 256 -9.98 27.31 11.05
N GLU A 257 -11.17 27.93 11.05
CA GLU A 257 -12.35 27.41 11.74
C GLU A 257 -12.69 25.98 11.32
N GLN A 258 -12.68 25.72 9.99
CA GLN A 258 -12.96 24.38 9.49
C GLN A 258 -11.88 23.37 9.89
N MET A 259 -10.59 23.74 9.82
CA MET A 259 -9.50 22.86 10.25
C MET A 259 -9.62 22.51 11.74
N MET A 260 -10.02 23.48 12.58
CA MET A 260 -10.29 23.21 14.00
C MET A 260 -11.46 22.23 14.20
N ASN A 261 -12.53 22.36 13.41
CA ASN A 261 -13.65 21.42 13.44
C ASN A 261 -13.22 20.00 13.00
N ASP A 262 -12.41 19.89 11.94
CA ASP A 262 -11.87 18.61 11.46
C ASP A 262 -10.98 17.96 12.55
N ILE A 263 -10.17 18.74 13.27
CA ILE A 263 -9.36 18.28 14.40
C ILE A 263 -10.25 17.83 15.57
N CYS A 264 -11.32 18.54 15.89
CA CYS A 264 -12.26 18.13 16.94
C CYS A 264 -12.91 16.77 16.65
N LEU A 265 -13.24 16.50 15.38
CA LEU A 265 -13.77 15.18 14.97
C LEU A 265 -12.77 14.06 15.24
N LEU A 266 -11.48 14.30 15.07
CA LEU A 266 -10.44 13.33 15.36
C LEU A 266 -10.42 12.96 16.86
N TYR A 267 -10.48 13.95 17.76
CA TYR A 267 -10.51 13.70 19.22
C TYR A 267 -11.73 12.87 19.63
N THR A 268 -12.87 13.02 18.99
CA THR A 268 -14.08 12.24 19.30
C THR A 268 -14.00 10.82 18.75
N SER A 269 -13.36 10.60 17.62
CA SER A 269 -13.16 9.26 17.02
C SER A 269 -12.11 8.44 17.77
N ASP A 270 -11.06 9.07 18.28
CA ASP A 270 -9.99 8.42 19.04
C ASP A 270 -10.46 7.96 20.42
N ALA A 271 -11.28 8.78 21.09
CA ALA A 271 -11.92 8.40 22.35
C ALA A 271 -12.85 7.18 22.22
N ALA A 272 -13.46 6.96 21.04
CA ALA A 272 -14.28 5.79 20.78
C ALA A 272 -13.45 4.51 20.56
N ASP A 273 -12.27 4.61 19.95
CA ASP A 273 -11.36 3.45 19.70
C ASP A 273 -10.67 2.98 20.99
N ASP A 274 -10.33 3.87 21.92
CA ASP A 274 -9.76 3.50 23.22
C ASP A 274 -10.77 2.77 24.11
N LEU A 275 -12.06 3.08 24.00
CA LEU A 275 -13.14 2.40 24.73
C LEU A 275 -13.42 0.97 24.20
N THR A 276 -13.00 0.63 22.97
CA THR A 276 -13.19 -0.70 22.38
C THR A 276 -11.98 -1.64 22.58
N ARG A 277 -10.92 -1.18 23.24
CA ARG A 277 -9.70 -1.96 23.54
C ARG A 277 -9.66 -2.55 24.97
N VAL A 278 -10.79 -2.63 25.65
CA VAL A 278 -10.92 -3.33 26.94
C VAL A 278 -11.32 -4.79 26.74
#